data_9ee7671df89a137796eba8742a2ab5c3
#
_entry.id   9ee7671df89a137796eba8742a2ab5c3
#
_cell.length_a   1.000
_cell.length_b   1.000
_cell.length_c   1.000
_cell.angle_alpha   90.00
_cell.angle_beta   90.00
_cell.angle_gamma   90.00
#
_symmetry.space_group_name_H-M   'P 1'
#
loop_
_entity.id
_entity.type
_entity.pdbx_description
1 polymer ?
#
loop_
_entity_poly.entity_id
_entity_poly.type
_entity_poly.pdbx_seq_one_letter_code
_entity_poly.pdbx_strand_id
1 'polypeptide(L)'
;MQRFVSSAVLPACFIIVLGVLLAPGAARAEDKTVIQYDCIPNYANWGGVTALYKQVTGVTVPPDPKGSSVAMAALEKEKDNPVADCAYYSGAIGYQAAQKGLHQPYKPKGWEKIPDALKDPNGFWWTVHTGTIAFLVNTKALGGAPVPKSFADLLKPEYKGKIAYDDPTWGGTSFTFVYGLNELMGGTEKDFRPGLSYLRKLDANVSSYPRESIYNAVLRGEVPIWINADGNGYKMKHVDGGPVEVVIPSEGTFTMPLVMGLAKGAPHADETKRYFDWLLSPPAQAEFAKSFFRPVVAGTLPAELAAKFLPDADYGKARALDLSKMAAAADALKKAWLDEIRGTGR
;
A
#
# COMPACT_ATOMS: atom_id res chain seq x y z
N MET A 1 -9.91 90.47 -60.80
CA MET A 1 -9.22 89.22 -61.07
C MET A 1 -8.28 88.95 -59.90
N GLN A 2 -8.71 88.21 -58.93
CA GLN A 2 -7.92 87.93 -57.72
C GLN A 2 -7.52 86.42 -57.69
N ARG A 3 -6.25 86.18 -57.60
CA ARG A 3 -5.71 84.82 -57.45
C ARG A 3 -5.68 84.49 -55.97
N PHE A 4 -6.33 83.43 -55.59
CA PHE A 4 -6.22 82.84 -54.27
C PHE A 4 -4.99 81.86 -54.26
N VAL A 5 -4.10 82.12 -53.31
CA VAL A 5 -2.99 81.19 -53.01
C VAL A 5 -3.46 80.37 -51.80
N SER A 6 -3.54 79.05 -52.00
CA SER A 6 -3.90 78.10 -50.93
C SER A 6 -2.63 77.58 -50.32
N SER A 7 -2.42 77.87 -49.04
CA SER A 7 -1.31 77.32 -48.25
C SER A 7 -1.73 75.95 -47.62
N ALA A 8 -1.07 74.86 -48.02
CA ALA A 8 -1.27 73.57 -47.43
C ALA A 8 -0.42 73.44 -46.16
N VAL A 9 -1.11 73.23 -45.06
CA VAL A 9 -0.48 72.87 -43.75
C VAL A 9 -0.44 71.37 -43.65
N LEU A 10 0.79 70.75 -43.57
CA LEU A 10 0.98 69.37 -43.30
C LEU A 10 0.88 69.13 -41.77
N PRO A 11 0.15 68.11 -41.31
CA PRO A 11 0.14 67.74 -39.89
C PRO A 11 1.37 66.83 -39.62
N ALA A 12 2.15 67.20 -38.62
CA ALA A 12 3.24 66.37 -38.09
C ALA A 12 2.63 65.14 -37.31
N CYS A 13 2.84 63.95 -37.85
CA CYS A 13 2.52 62.73 -37.14
C CYS A 13 3.55 62.49 -36.04
N PHE A 14 3.13 62.64 -34.79
CA PHE A 14 3.84 62.16 -33.61
C PHE A 14 3.68 60.63 -33.51
N ILE A 15 4.70 59.87 -33.81
CA ILE A 15 4.75 58.43 -33.56
C ILE A 15 5.09 58.26 -32.08
N ILE A 16 4.08 57.89 -31.27
CA ILE A 16 4.28 57.44 -29.89
C ILE A 16 4.72 55.99 -29.98
N VAL A 17 6.01 55.72 -29.79
CA VAL A 17 6.55 54.40 -29.60
C VAL A 17 6.17 53.94 -28.17
N LEU A 18 5.11 53.14 -28.08
CA LEU A 18 4.72 52.48 -26.83
C LEU A 18 5.70 51.35 -26.55
N GLY A 19 6.70 51.61 -25.71
CA GLY A 19 7.62 50.60 -25.24
C GLY A 19 6.86 49.58 -24.38
N VAL A 20 6.56 48.39 -24.95
CA VAL A 20 6.07 47.24 -24.18
C VAL A 20 7.24 46.75 -23.34
N LEU A 21 7.24 47.14 -22.06
CA LEU A 21 8.06 46.51 -21.03
C LEU A 21 7.58 45.05 -20.91
N LEU A 22 8.26 44.14 -21.59
CA LEU A 22 8.18 42.71 -21.31
C LEU A 22 8.68 42.50 -19.88
N ALA A 23 7.77 42.41 -18.92
CA ALA A 23 8.07 41.89 -17.61
C ALA A 23 8.69 40.49 -17.79
N PRO A 24 9.83 40.20 -17.14
CA PRO A 24 10.35 38.83 -17.18
C PRO A 24 9.25 37.92 -16.67
N GLY A 25 8.76 37.03 -17.56
CA GLY A 25 7.77 36.05 -17.21
C GLY A 25 8.29 35.31 -15.99
N ALA A 26 7.53 35.37 -14.88
CA ALA A 26 7.77 34.51 -13.75
C ALA A 26 7.85 33.09 -14.35
N ALA A 27 9.00 32.50 -14.32
CA ALA A 27 9.18 31.11 -14.68
C ALA A 27 8.20 30.33 -13.81
N ARG A 28 7.13 29.83 -14.42
CA ARG A 28 6.17 28.98 -13.76
C ARG A 28 7.00 27.81 -13.26
N ALA A 29 7.14 27.67 -11.94
CA ALA A 29 7.82 26.53 -11.37
C ALA A 29 7.19 25.31 -12.05
N GLU A 30 8.00 24.54 -12.75
CA GLU A 30 7.58 23.30 -13.36
C GLU A 30 6.94 22.48 -12.24
N ASP A 31 5.65 22.11 -12.38
CA ASP A 31 4.93 21.33 -11.36
C ASP A 31 5.63 19.97 -11.24
N LYS A 32 6.59 19.89 -10.32
CA LYS A 32 7.35 18.66 -10.08
C LYS A 32 6.40 17.58 -9.62
N THR A 33 6.44 16.47 -10.31
CA THR A 33 5.55 15.33 -10.06
C THR A 33 6.37 14.05 -9.91
N VAL A 34 5.93 13.18 -9.01
CA VAL A 34 6.40 11.78 -8.91
C VAL A 34 5.19 10.89 -9.17
N ILE A 35 5.27 10.01 -10.16
CA ILE A 35 4.22 9.04 -10.48
C ILE A 35 4.49 7.76 -9.71
N GLN A 36 3.75 7.57 -8.63
CA GLN A 36 3.79 6.35 -7.82
C GLN A 36 2.59 5.46 -8.15
N TYR A 37 2.83 4.22 -8.57
CA TYR A 37 1.77 3.21 -8.67
C TYR A 37 1.46 2.58 -7.31
N ASP A 38 0.20 2.13 -7.11
CA ASP A 38 -0.35 1.65 -5.83
C ASP A 38 -0.26 2.73 -4.74
N CYS A 39 -0.80 3.93 -5.05
CA CYS A 39 -0.88 5.07 -4.12
C CYS A 39 -2.33 5.35 -3.73
N ILE A 40 -2.95 4.42 -3.01
CA ILE A 40 -4.36 4.49 -2.60
C ILE A 40 -4.49 5.39 -1.36
N PRO A 41 -5.18 6.55 -1.42
CA PRO A 41 -5.15 7.55 -0.35
C PRO A 41 -5.55 7.02 1.04
N ASN A 42 -6.56 6.15 1.08
CA ASN A 42 -7.09 5.62 2.34
C ASN A 42 -6.34 4.38 2.86
N TYR A 43 -5.42 3.80 2.08
CA TYR A 43 -4.58 2.70 2.51
C TYR A 43 -3.24 3.22 3.03
N ALA A 44 -2.84 2.76 4.21
CA ALA A 44 -1.60 3.18 4.89
C ALA A 44 -1.42 4.72 4.99
N ASN A 45 -2.52 5.47 4.94
CA ASN A 45 -2.53 6.94 4.96
C ASN A 45 -1.70 7.62 3.83
N TRP A 46 -1.60 6.98 2.65
CA TRP A 46 -0.88 7.58 1.53
C TRP A 46 -1.37 9.00 1.20
N GLY A 47 -2.69 9.28 1.35
CA GLY A 47 -3.23 10.62 1.15
C GLY A 47 -2.62 11.66 2.07
N GLY A 48 -2.45 11.35 3.36
CA GLY A 48 -1.78 12.24 4.33
C GLY A 48 -0.29 12.37 4.05
N VAL A 49 0.38 11.26 3.74
CA VAL A 49 1.82 11.23 3.41
C VAL A 49 2.13 12.10 2.19
N THR A 50 1.41 11.92 1.09
CA THR A 50 1.65 12.69 -0.16
C THR A 50 1.25 14.16 -0.02
N ALA A 51 0.19 14.46 0.75
CA ALA A 51 -0.20 15.83 1.06
C ALA A 51 0.88 16.56 1.87
N LEU A 52 1.45 15.88 2.89
CA LEU A 52 2.55 16.44 3.68
C LEU A 52 3.81 16.62 2.82
N TYR A 53 4.14 15.65 1.96
CA TYR A 53 5.28 15.79 1.04
C TYR A 53 5.10 17.00 0.12
N LYS A 54 3.92 17.17 -0.47
CA LYS A 54 3.60 18.35 -1.29
C LYS A 54 3.73 19.65 -0.51
N GLN A 55 3.26 19.68 0.74
CA GLN A 55 3.35 20.87 1.59
C GLN A 55 4.80 21.30 1.84
N VAL A 56 5.71 20.34 2.06
CA VAL A 56 7.10 20.65 2.43
C VAL A 56 8.04 20.80 1.22
N THR A 57 7.69 20.29 0.06
CA THR A 57 8.57 20.26 -1.13
C THR A 57 7.99 20.94 -2.36
N GLY A 58 6.67 21.12 -2.43
CA GLY A 58 5.95 21.54 -3.64
C GLY A 58 5.74 20.43 -4.67
N VAL A 59 6.26 19.22 -4.44
CA VAL A 59 6.16 18.08 -5.36
C VAL A 59 4.83 17.38 -5.19
N THR A 60 4.13 17.11 -6.28
CA THR A 60 2.86 16.37 -6.28
C THR A 60 3.10 14.88 -6.52
N VAL A 61 2.45 14.03 -5.71
CA VAL A 61 2.36 12.59 -5.93
C VAL A 61 0.87 12.28 -6.09
N PRO A 62 0.36 12.11 -7.34
CA PRO A 62 -1.06 11.87 -7.55
C PRO A 62 -1.49 10.50 -7.01
N PRO A 63 -2.75 10.36 -6.56
CA PRO A 63 -3.27 9.07 -6.14
C PRO A 63 -3.34 8.10 -7.32
N ASP A 64 -3.11 6.82 -7.04
CA ASP A 64 -3.21 5.73 -8.01
C ASP A 64 -3.94 4.54 -7.38
N PRO A 65 -5.04 4.04 -8.00
CA PRO A 65 -5.88 3.00 -7.41
C PRO A 65 -5.42 1.57 -7.70
N LYS A 66 -4.28 1.40 -8.37
CA LYS A 66 -3.77 0.06 -8.69
C LYS A 66 -3.39 -0.68 -7.40
N GLY A 67 -3.74 -1.95 -7.31
CA GLY A 67 -3.16 -2.81 -6.28
C GLY A 67 -1.81 -3.39 -6.75
N SER A 68 -1.03 -3.95 -5.83
CA SER A 68 0.35 -4.38 -6.05
C SER A 68 0.57 -5.22 -7.32
N SER A 69 -0.28 -6.23 -7.58
CA SER A 69 -0.15 -7.08 -8.78
C SER A 69 -0.41 -6.32 -10.07
N VAL A 70 -1.37 -5.39 -10.06
CA VAL A 70 -1.71 -4.54 -11.21
C VAL A 70 -0.61 -3.51 -11.46
N ALA A 71 -0.04 -2.94 -10.40
CA ALA A 71 1.09 -2.02 -10.48
C ALA A 71 2.32 -2.70 -11.11
N MET A 72 2.66 -3.92 -10.67
CA MET A 72 3.75 -4.69 -11.27
C MET A 72 3.49 -4.99 -12.75
N ALA A 73 2.30 -5.43 -13.12
CA ALA A 73 1.94 -5.72 -14.50
C ALA A 73 1.97 -4.47 -15.40
N ALA A 74 1.60 -3.29 -14.86
CA ALA A 74 1.70 -2.02 -15.56
C ALA A 74 3.17 -1.66 -15.84
N LEU A 75 4.06 -1.74 -14.84
CA LEU A 75 5.50 -1.53 -15.04
C LEU A 75 6.09 -2.48 -16.08
N GLU A 76 5.68 -3.76 -16.07
CA GLU A 76 6.14 -4.75 -17.04
C GLU A 76 5.71 -4.40 -18.47
N LYS A 77 4.48 -3.92 -18.64
CA LYS A 77 3.95 -3.47 -19.94
C LYS A 77 4.64 -2.20 -20.44
N GLU A 78 5.01 -1.32 -19.53
CA GLU A 78 5.58 0.01 -19.81
C GLU A 78 7.11 0.02 -19.83
N LYS A 79 7.79 -1.13 -19.66
CA LYS A 79 9.24 -1.23 -19.48
C LYS A 79 10.09 -0.55 -20.58
N ASP A 80 9.57 -0.48 -21.81
CA ASP A 80 10.25 0.12 -22.96
C ASP A 80 9.91 1.63 -23.13
N ASN A 81 8.88 2.11 -22.43
CA ASN A 81 8.50 3.52 -22.35
C ASN A 81 7.90 3.80 -20.95
N PRO A 82 8.73 3.91 -19.90
CA PRO A 82 8.28 4.02 -18.53
C PRO A 82 7.42 5.26 -18.27
N VAL A 83 6.30 5.07 -17.58
CA VAL A 83 5.38 6.13 -17.15
C VAL A 83 5.52 6.37 -15.64
N ALA A 84 5.59 5.30 -14.86
CA ALA A 84 5.75 5.41 -13.42
C ALA A 84 7.21 5.65 -13.02
N ASP A 85 7.39 6.43 -11.96
CA ASP A 85 8.69 6.66 -11.33
C ASP A 85 9.00 5.61 -10.27
N CYS A 86 7.98 5.15 -9.56
CA CYS A 86 8.11 4.14 -8.52
C CYS A 86 6.80 3.38 -8.33
N ALA A 87 6.87 2.31 -7.56
CA ALA A 87 5.67 1.63 -7.13
C ALA A 87 5.80 1.10 -5.71
N TYR A 88 4.65 1.02 -5.05
CA TYR A 88 4.45 0.45 -3.73
C TYR A 88 3.82 -0.93 -3.88
N TYR A 89 4.22 -1.88 -3.01
CA TYR A 89 3.80 -3.27 -3.13
C TYR A 89 3.69 -3.96 -1.77
N SER A 90 2.94 -5.06 -1.73
CA SER A 90 3.21 -6.11 -0.76
C SER A 90 4.58 -6.74 -1.03
N GLY A 91 5.28 -7.17 0.02
CA GLY A 91 6.68 -7.59 -0.06
C GLY A 91 6.99 -8.60 -1.16
N ALA A 92 6.19 -9.66 -1.30
CA ALA A 92 6.41 -10.70 -2.31
C ALA A 92 6.29 -10.17 -3.75
N ILE A 93 5.33 -9.25 -4.00
CA ILE A 93 5.15 -8.66 -5.34
C ILE A 93 6.30 -7.70 -5.65
N GLY A 94 6.74 -6.90 -4.68
CA GLY A 94 7.91 -6.02 -4.87
C GLY A 94 9.19 -6.83 -5.09
N TYR A 95 9.36 -7.97 -4.39
CA TYR A 95 10.44 -8.91 -4.66
C TYR A 95 10.36 -9.46 -6.11
N GLN A 96 9.19 -9.91 -6.57
CA GLN A 96 8.99 -10.37 -7.95
C GLN A 96 9.30 -9.30 -8.98
N ALA A 97 8.86 -8.05 -8.76
CA ALA A 97 9.12 -6.93 -9.64
C ALA A 97 10.64 -6.68 -9.79
N ALA A 98 11.38 -6.75 -8.67
CA ALA A 98 12.84 -6.65 -8.69
C ALA A 98 13.50 -7.81 -9.47
N GLN A 99 13.05 -9.07 -9.27
CA GLN A 99 13.57 -10.23 -10.00
C GLN A 99 13.29 -10.16 -11.51
N LYS A 100 12.19 -9.55 -11.91
CA LYS A 100 11.85 -9.28 -13.31
C LYS A 100 12.67 -8.12 -13.92
N GLY A 101 13.54 -7.47 -13.13
CA GLY A 101 14.34 -6.33 -13.58
C GLY A 101 13.53 -5.06 -13.85
N LEU A 102 12.36 -4.92 -13.19
CA LEU A 102 11.49 -3.75 -13.31
C LEU A 102 11.96 -2.58 -12.44
N HIS A 103 12.88 -2.83 -11.52
CA HIS A 103 13.45 -1.81 -10.65
C HIS A 103 14.90 -1.49 -10.99
N GLN A 104 15.33 -0.27 -10.66
CA GLN A 104 16.72 0.12 -10.57
C GLN A 104 17.11 0.32 -9.10
N PRO A 105 18.39 0.09 -8.75
CA PRO A 105 18.80 0.15 -7.36
C PRO A 105 18.85 1.57 -6.82
N TYR A 106 18.34 1.77 -5.61
CA TYR A 106 18.51 2.98 -4.84
C TYR A 106 18.41 2.68 -3.34
N LYS A 107 19.35 3.17 -2.56
CA LYS A 107 19.38 3.09 -1.09
C LYS A 107 19.05 4.47 -0.54
N PRO A 108 17.81 4.73 -0.09
CA PRO A 108 17.42 6.03 0.45
C PRO A 108 18.16 6.37 1.75
N LYS A 109 18.24 7.64 2.09
CA LYS A 109 18.78 8.08 3.39
C LYS A 109 17.99 7.43 4.53
N GLY A 110 18.69 6.79 5.46
CA GLY A 110 18.06 5.99 6.52
C GLY A 110 17.85 4.53 6.16
N TRP A 111 18.22 4.10 4.95
CA TRP A 111 18.16 2.70 4.52
C TRP A 111 18.88 1.74 5.48
N GLU A 112 19.98 2.18 6.07
CA GLU A 112 20.76 1.41 7.06
C GLU A 112 19.98 1.10 8.34
N LYS A 113 18.92 1.88 8.64
CA LYS A 113 18.05 1.69 9.81
C LYS A 113 16.93 0.67 9.57
N ILE A 114 16.70 0.26 8.32
CA ILE A 114 15.75 -0.80 7.99
C ILE A 114 16.40 -2.14 8.36
N PRO A 115 15.72 -3.03 9.09
CA PRO A 115 16.24 -4.38 9.35
C PRO A 115 16.61 -5.12 8.06
N ASP A 116 17.71 -5.89 8.08
CA ASP A 116 18.24 -6.55 6.88
C ASP A 116 17.23 -7.51 6.24
N ALA A 117 16.39 -8.17 7.02
CA ALA A 117 15.32 -9.05 6.53
C ALA A 117 14.20 -8.30 5.80
N LEU A 118 14.16 -6.95 5.88
CA LEU A 118 13.11 -6.10 5.33
C LEU A 118 13.60 -5.20 4.17
N LYS A 119 14.73 -5.54 3.55
CA LYS A 119 15.28 -4.76 2.42
C LYS A 119 16.13 -5.65 1.51
N ASP A 120 16.22 -5.27 0.26
CA ASP A 120 17.17 -5.87 -0.68
C ASP A 120 18.58 -5.31 -0.45
N PRO A 121 19.62 -6.13 -0.27
CA PRO A 121 20.97 -5.65 0.03
C PRO A 121 21.56 -4.76 -1.08
N ASN A 122 21.06 -4.88 -2.31
CA ASN A 122 21.48 -4.06 -3.44
C ASN A 122 20.60 -2.83 -3.65
N GLY A 123 19.47 -2.70 -2.93
CA GLY A 123 18.59 -1.53 -2.99
C GLY A 123 17.53 -1.58 -4.09
N PHE A 124 17.21 -2.76 -4.66
CA PHE A 124 16.14 -2.88 -5.64
C PHE A 124 14.74 -2.74 -5.03
N TRP A 125 14.60 -3.03 -3.74
CA TRP A 125 13.39 -2.76 -2.96
C TRP A 125 13.74 -2.55 -1.49
N TRP A 126 12.86 -1.87 -0.76
CA TRP A 126 12.99 -1.64 0.68
C TRP A 126 11.61 -1.44 1.31
N THR A 127 11.46 -1.87 2.55
CA THR A 127 10.21 -1.73 3.31
C THR A 127 10.03 -0.29 3.79
N VAL A 128 8.87 0.28 3.56
CA VAL A 128 8.52 1.63 4.03
C VAL A 128 7.78 1.58 5.37
N HIS A 129 6.96 0.57 5.60
CA HIS A 129 6.27 0.26 6.84
C HIS A 129 5.81 -1.20 6.84
N THR A 130 5.35 -1.70 7.99
CA THR A 130 4.86 -3.06 8.13
C THR A 130 3.43 -3.09 8.68
N GLY A 131 2.71 -4.15 8.36
CA GLY A 131 1.47 -4.57 9.01
C GLY A 131 1.62 -6.00 9.54
N THR A 132 0.58 -6.50 10.22
CA THR A 132 0.51 -7.87 10.72
C THR A 132 -0.85 -8.44 10.33
N ILE A 133 -0.90 -9.69 9.87
CA ILE A 133 -2.17 -10.37 9.60
C ILE A 133 -2.87 -10.63 10.92
N ALA A 134 -4.16 -10.25 11.01
CA ALA A 134 -4.96 -10.37 12.22
C ALA A 134 -6.42 -10.71 11.88
N PHE A 135 -7.20 -11.11 12.87
CA PHE A 135 -8.65 -11.13 12.76
C PHE A 135 -9.19 -9.77 13.19
N LEU A 136 -9.91 -9.11 12.31
CA LEU A 136 -10.60 -7.85 12.56
C LEU A 136 -12.05 -8.20 12.86
N VAL A 137 -12.46 -8.12 14.13
CA VAL A 137 -13.71 -8.68 14.63
C VAL A 137 -14.66 -7.58 15.05
N ASN A 138 -15.76 -7.38 14.32
CA ASN A 138 -16.85 -6.54 14.78
C ASN A 138 -17.64 -7.30 15.86
N THR A 139 -17.39 -6.93 17.12
CA THR A 139 -17.91 -7.66 18.29
C THR A 139 -19.43 -7.61 18.43
N LYS A 140 -20.08 -6.56 17.89
CA LYS A 140 -21.55 -6.44 17.90
C LYS A 140 -22.20 -7.30 16.82
N ALA A 141 -21.47 -7.68 15.77
CA ALA A 141 -21.98 -8.46 14.66
C ALA A 141 -21.84 -9.98 14.84
N LEU A 142 -21.20 -10.44 15.93
CA LEU A 142 -20.98 -11.87 16.17
C LEU A 142 -22.27 -12.67 16.48
N GLY A 143 -23.38 -11.98 16.86
CA GLY A 143 -24.65 -12.64 17.15
C GLY A 143 -24.58 -13.57 18.37
N GLY A 144 -23.82 -13.18 19.40
CA GLY A 144 -23.63 -13.94 20.63
C GLY A 144 -22.47 -14.96 20.59
N ALA A 145 -21.84 -15.18 19.45
CA ALA A 145 -20.62 -15.99 19.38
C ALA A 145 -19.45 -15.27 20.09
N PRO A 146 -18.54 -15.99 20.75
CA PRO A 146 -17.37 -15.38 21.37
C PRO A 146 -16.42 -14.79 20.30
N VAL A 147 -15.51 -13.89 20.73
CA VAL A 147 -14.43 -13.41 19.87
C VAL A 147 -13.44 -14.55 19.65
N PRO A 148 -13.19 -14.98 18.39
CA PRO A 148 -12.27 -16.09 18.12
C PRO A 148 -10.83 -15.69 18.48
N LYS A 149 -10.06 -16.61 19.09
CA LYS A 149 -8.69 -16.39 19.54
C LYS A 149 -7.65 -17.19 18.77
N SER A 150 -8.09 -18.09 17.90
CA SER A 150 -7.23 -19.03 17.20
C SER A 150 -7.76 -19.35 15.80
N PHE A 151 -6.90 -19.83 14.91
CA PHE A 151 -7.35 -20.40 13.64
C PHE A 151 -8.27 -21.60 13.86
N ALA A 152 -8.04 -22.39 14.91
CA ALA A 152 -8.91 -23.50 15.26
C ALA A 152 -10.33 -23.03 15.65
N ASP A 153 -10.46 -21.88 16.33
CA ASP A 153 -11.78 -21.31 16.64
C ASP A 153 -12.56 -20.95 15.38
N LEU A 154 -11.91 -20.40 14.35
CA LEU A 154 -12.58 -20.01 13.10
C LEU A 154 -13.29 -21.17 12.38
N LEU A 155 -12.93 -22.43 12.71
CA LEU A 155 -13.58 -23.62 12.14
C LEU A 155 -14.87 -24.02 12.89
N LYS A 156 -15.19 -23.39 14.01
CA LYS A 156 -16.37 -23.72 14.80
C LYS A 156 -17.66 -23.28 14.10
N PRO A 157 -18.78 -24.00 14.28
CA PRO A 157 -20.02 -23.75 13.55
C PRO A 157 -20.69 -22.40 13.89
N GLU A 158 -20.40 -21.80 15.05
CA GLU A 158 -20.90 -20.48 15.43
C GLU A 158 -20.41 -19.34 14.53
N TYR A 159 -19.35 -19.58 13.75
CA TYR A 159 -18.81 -18.59 12.79
C TYR A 159 -19.29 -18.82 11.35
N LYS A 160 -20.24 -19.73 11.13
CA LYS A 160 -20.77 -20.01 9.81
C LYS A 160 -21.27 -18.76 9.10
N GLY A 161 -20.70 -18.48 7.90
CA GLY A 161 -21.04 -17.31 7.08
C GLY A 161 -20.62 -15.97 7.66
N LYS A 162 -19.72 -15.95 8.65
CA LYS A 162 -19.28 -14.70 9.33
C LYS A 162 -17.89 -14.25 8.96
N ILE A 163 -17.12 -15.04 8.22
CA ILE A 163 -15.73 -14.79 7.94
C ILE A 163 -15.57 -14.33 6.50
N ALA A 164 -14.71 -13.32 6.26
CA ALA A 164 -14.21 -12.99 4.95
C ALA A 164 -12.68 -12.84 4.98
N TYR A 165 -12.06 -13.13 3.87
CA TYR A 165 -10.71 -12.68 3.53
C TYR A 165 -10.63 -12.42 2.03
N ASP A 166 -9.81 -11.47 1.62
CA ASP A 166 -9.77 -11.04 0.23
C ASP A 166 -9.26 -12.18 -0.68
N ASP A 167 -9.66 -12.17 -1.94
CA ASP A 167 -9.16 -13.10 -2.96
C ASP A 167 -7.63 -12.98 -3.11
N PRO A 168 -6.84 -14.04 -2.84
CA PRO A 168 -5.37 -13.98 -2.89
C PRO A 168 -4.81 -13.77 -4.31
N THR A 169 -5.64 -13.90 -5.34
CA THR A 169 -5.23 -13.60 -6.72
C THR A 169 -5.29 -12.10 -7.02
N TRP A 170 -6.02 -11.34 -6.20
CA TRP A 170 -6.18 -9.91 -6.32
C TRP A 170 -5.25 -9.13 -5.37
N GLY A 171 -5.23 -9.47 -4.08
CA GLY A 171 -4.59 -8.69 -3.03
C GLY A 171 -3.32 -9.33 -2.45
N GLY A 172 -2.30 -8.50 -2.18
CA GLY A 172 -1.06 -8.94 -1.56
C GLY A 172 -1.23 -9.34 -0.08
N THR A 173 -2.15 -8.69 0.65
CA THR A 173 -2.46 -9.02 2.05
C THR A 173 -3.03 -10.43 2.17
N SER A 174 -4.03 -10.76 1.35
CA SER A 174 -4.63 -12.10 1.33
C SER A 174 -3.68 -13.16 0.82
N PHE A 175 -2.82 -12.84 -0.16
CA PHE A 175 -1.77 -13.75 -0.58
C PHE A 175 -0.79 -14.03 0.57
N THR A 176 -0.39 -13.01 1.33
CA THR A 176 0.44 -13.16 2.54
C THR A 176 -0.25 -14.06 3.57
N PHE A 177 -1.56 -13.86 3.79
CA PHE A 177 -2.34 -14.71 4.69
C PHE A 177 -2.33 -16.18 4.23
N VAL A 178 -2.72 -16.45 2.97
CA VAL A 178 -2.84 -17.82 2.46
C VAL A 178 -1.49 -18.54 2.44
N TYR A 179 -0.42 -17.87 2.01
CA TYR A 179 0.92 -18.44 2.01
C TYR A 179 1.43 -18.70 3.44
N GLY A 180 1.34 -17.70 4.32
CA GLY A 180 1.77 -17.84 5.70
C GLY A 180 0.99 -18.90 6.46
N LEU A 181 -0.35 -18.97 6.25
CA LEU A 181 -1.17 -20.02 6.81
C LEU A 181 -0.70 -21.40 6.35
N ASN A 182 -0.33 -21.57 5.09
CA ASN A 182 0.23 -22.83 4.61
C ASN A 182 1.50 -23.23 5.39
N GLU A 183 2.43 -22.29 5.58
CA GLU A 183 3.64 -22.56 6.41
C GLU A 183 3.28 -22.85 7.88
N LEU A 184 2.30 -22.13 8.45
CA LEU A 184 1.85 -22.35 9.82
C LEU A 184 1.25 -23.75 10.01
N MET A 185 0.57 -24.27 9.00
CA MET A 185 -0.03 -25.61 8.98
C MET A 185 0.97 -26.72 8.60
N GLY A 186 2.26 -26.38 8.43
CA GLY A 186 3.35 -27.34 8.12
C GLY A 186 3.60 -27.55 6.63
N GLY A 187 3.03 -26.70 5.76
CA GLY A 187 3.32 -26.70 4.32
C GLY A 187 4.63 -25.99 3.97
N THR A 188 4.94 -25.98 2.68
CA THR A 188 6.16 -25.35 2.14
C THR A 188 5.81 -24.58 0.85
N GLU A 189 6.80 -23.92 0.26
CA GLU A 189 6.67 -23.25 -1.05
C GLU A 189 6.39 -24.23 -2.22
N LYS A 190 6.47 -25.55 -1.98
CA LYS A 190 6.21 -26.62 -2.96
C LYS A 190 5.07 -27.55 -2.55
N ASP A 191 4.61 -27.47 -1.30
CA ASP A 191 3.50 -28.29 -0.79
C ASP A 191 2.45 -27.37 -0.12
N PHE A 192 1.33 -27.18 -0.81
CA PHE A 192 0.23 -26.33 -0.34
C PHE A 192 -0.91 -27.12 0.33
N ARG A 193 -0.84 -28.45 0.35
CA ARG A 193 -1.89 -29.34 0.90
C ARG A 193 -2.27 -29.00 2.34
N PRO A 194 -1.32 -28.73 3.26
CA PRO A 194 -1.67 -28.42 4.65
C PRO A 194 -2.55 -27.16 4.76
N GLY A 195 -2.12 -26.06 4.15
CA GLY A 195 -2.87 -24.81 4.17
C GLY A 195 -4.22 -24.89 3.45
N LEU A 196 -4.24 -25.50 2.25
CA LEU A 196 -5.48 -25.68 1.48
C LEU A 196 -6.46 -26.62 2.20
N SER A 197 -5.96 -27.65 2.91
CA SER A 197 -6.81 -28.50 3.74
C SER A 197 -7.50 -27.74 4.88
N TYR A 198 -6.79 -26.80 5.52
CA TYR A 198 -7.40 -25.91 6.50
C TYR A 198 -8.41 -24.96 5.83
N LEU A 199 -8.05 -24.31 4.71
CA LEU A 199 -8.93 -23.37 4.00
C LEU A 199 -10.23 -24.03 3.49
N ARG A 200 -10.17 -25.29 3.02
CA ARG A 200 -11.40 -26.06 2.68
C ARG A 200 -12.33 -26.23 3.87
N LYS A 201 -11.79 -26.48 5.07
CA LYS A 201 -12.62 -26.55 6.28
C LYS A 201 -13.17 -25.17 6.66
N LEU A 202 -12.35 -24.12 6.53
CA LEU A 202 -12.74 -22.74 6.82
C LEU A 202 -13.83 -22.25 5.85
N ASP A 203 -13.84 -22.71 4.61
CA ASP A 203 -14.80 -22.31 3.56
C ASP A 203 -16.27 -22.44 4.00
N ALA A 204 -16.57 -23.42 4.84
CA ALA A 204 -17.91 -23.59 5.42
C ALA A 204 -18.37 -22.37 6.25
N ASN A 205 -17.44 -21.61 6.80
CA ASN A 205 -17.68 -20.44 7.62
C ASN A 205 -17.42 -19.11 6.89
N VAL A 206 -16.86 -19.17 5.66
CA VAL A 206 -16.59 -17.98 4.85
C VAL A 206 -17.86 -17.50 4.16
N SER A 207 -18.13 -16.19 4.25
CA SER A 207 -19.23 -15.53 3.55
C SER A 207 -18.82 -15.04 2.16
N SER A 208 -17.57 -14.61 2.00
CA SER A 208 -17.10 -14.04 0.73
C SER A 208 -15.58 -13.99 0.61
N TYR A 209 -15.11 -13.90 -0.64
CA TYR A 209 -13.73 -13.65 -1.04
C TYR A 209 -13.69 -12.37 -1.89
N PRO A 210 -13.75 -11.18 -1.27
CA PRO A 210 -13.86 -9.92 -2.00
C PRO A 210 -12.59 -9.61 -2.82
N ARG A 211 -12.79 -8.90 -3.95
CA ARG A 211 -11.74 -8.34 -4.80
C ARG A 211 -11.71 -6.82 -4.71
N GLU A 212 -12.15 -6.30 -3.59
CA GLU A 212 -12.17 -4.88 -3.23
C GLU A 212 -12.13 -4.76 -1.71
N SER A 213 -11.87 -3.55 -1.20
CA SER A 213 -11.86 -3.33 0.25
C SER A 213 -13.26 -3.41 0.85
N ILE A 214 -13.44 -4.29 1.82
CA ILE A 214 -14.68 -4.42 2.60
C ILE A 214 -14.64 -3.68 3.94
N TYR A 215 -13.72 -2.71 4.09
CA TYR A 215 -13.53 -1.93 5.30
C TYR A 215 -14.85 -1.40 5.89
N ASN A 216 -15.66 -0.75 5.07
CA ASN A 216 -16.93 -0.20 5.51
C ASN A 216 -17.98 -1.27 5.87
N ALA A 217 -17.98 -2.41 5.18
CA ALA A 217 -18.87 -3.53 5.48
C ALA A 217 -18.55 -4.13 6.86
N VAL A 218 -17.26 -4.27 7.20
CA VAL A 218 -16.82 -4.71 8.53
C VAL A 218 -17.20 -3.68 9.59
N LEU A 219 -16.97 -2.40 9.33
CA LEU A 219 -17.28 -1.32 10.28
C LEU A 219 -18.79 -1.27 10.60
N ARG A 220 -19.66 -1.47 9.60
CA ARG A 220 -21.13 -1.55 9.80
C ARG A 220 -21.62 -2.89 10.33
N GLY A 221 -20.76 -3.90 10.45
CA GLY A 221 -21.11 -5.24 10.95
C GLY A 221 -21.78 -6.15 9.90
N GLU A 222 -21.76 -5.82 8.64
CA GLU A 222 -22.24 -6.67 7.54
C GLU A 222 -21.32 -7.90 7.36
N VAL A 223 -20.03 -7.74 7.65
CA VAL A 223 -19.04 -8.82 7.73
C VAL A 223 -18.47 -8.84 9.15
N PRO A 224 -18.82 -9.84 9.97
CA PRO A 224 -18.39 -9.90 11.36
C PRO A 224 -16.90 -10.07 11.59
N ILE A 225 -16.21 -10.85 10.74
CA ILE A 225 -14.79 -11.20 10.89
C ILE A 225 -14.10 -11.03 9.54
N TRP A 226 -13.08 -10.17 9.49
CA TRP A 226 -12.22 -10.01 8.32
C TRP A 226 -10.78 -10.37 8.67
N ILE A 227 -10.20 -11.33 7.95
CA ILE A 227 -8.78 -11.65 8.09
C ILE A 227 -8.00 -10.71 7.19
N ASN A 228 -7.32 -9.73 7.78
CA ASN A 228 -6.61 -8.67 7.05
C ASN A 228 -5.48 -8.06 7.88
N ALA A 229 -4.86 -6.97 7.39
CA ALA A 229 -3.84 -6.23 8.12
C ALA A 229 -4.41 -5.58 9.38
N ASP A 230 -3.74 -5.72 10.50
CA ASP A 230 -4.12 -5.21 11.82
C ASP A 230 -4.36 -3.70 11.84
N GLY A 231 -3.60 -2.93 11.05
CA GLY A 231 -3.78 -1.48 10.91
C GLY A 231 -5.21 -1.07 10.55
N ASN A 232 -5.88 -1.82 9.68
CA ASN A 232 -7.28 -1.57 9.35
C ASN A 232 -8.20 -1.71 10.58
N GLY A 233 -7.97 -2.73 11.41
CA GLY A 233 -8.76 -2.95 12.62
C GLY A 233 -8.54 -1.85 13.66
N TYR A 234 -7.29 -1.42 13.86
CA TYR A 234 -6.99 -0.31 14.77
C TYR A 234 -7.60 1.01 14.28
N LYS A 235 -7.55 1.27 12.98
CA LYS A 235 -8.19 2.45 12.39
C LYS A 235 -9.71 2.42 12.63
N MET A 236 -10.38 1.30 12.34
CA MET A 236 -11.80 1.12 12.63
C MET A 236 -12.14 1.39 14.10
N LYS A 237 -11.31 0.89 15.02
CA LYS A 237 -11.52 1.03 16.46
C LYS A 237 -11.24 2.45 16.97
N HIS A 238 -10.09 3.01 16.63
CA HIS A 238 -9.55 4.21 17.28
C HIS A 238 -9.78 5.50 16.51
N VAL A 239 -10.05 5.43 15.20
CA VAL A 239 -10.36 6.60 14.37
C VAL A 239 -11.84 6.68 14.07
N ASP A 240 -12.44 5.58 13.61
CA ASP A 240 -13.85 5.57 13.21
C ASP A 240 -14.81 5.19 14.36
N GLY A 241 -14.29 4.85 15.56
CA GLY A 241 -15.08 4.54 16.75
C GLY A 241 -15.92 3.27 16.64
N GLY A 242 -15.56 2.37 15.73
CA GLY A 242 -16.27 1.11 15.50
C GLY A 242 -16.04 0.07 16.59
N PRO A 243 -16.98 -0.86 16.80
CA PRO A 243 -16.87 -1.91 17.80
C PRO A 243 -15.98 -3.06 17.28
N VAL A 244 -14.77 -2.74 16.84
CA VAL A 244 -13.84 -3.69 16.22
C VAL A 244 -12.71 -4.03 17.19
N GLU A 245 -12.46 -5.31 17.38
CA GLU A 245 -11.28 -5.84 18.06
C GLU A 245 -10.29 -6.40 17.04
N VAL A 246 -9.00 -6.14 17.31
CA VAL A 246 -7.89 -6.78 16.60
C VAL A 246 -7.46 -7.99 17.40
N VAL A 247 -7.41 -9.15 16.77
CA VAL A 247 -7.00 -10.40 17.42
C VAL A 247 -5.82 -10.99 16.69
N ILE A 248 -4.71 -11.18 17.39
CA ILE A 248 -3.58 -11.97 16.94
C ILE A 248 -3.83 -13.43 17.30
N PRO A 249 -3.88 -14.35 16.33
CA PRO A 249 -4.15 -15.76 16.57
C PRO A 249 -3.14 -16.40 17.53
N SER A 250 -3.61 -17.25 18.44
CA SER A 250 -2.75 -17.90 19.46
C SER A 250 -1.68 -18.82 18.89
N GLU A 251 -1.91 -19.38 17.71
CA GLU A 251 -0.94 -20.23 16.99
C GLU A 251 0.20 -19.40 16.35
N GLY A 252 -0.02 -18.10 16.17
CA GLY A 252 0.90 -17.18 15.53
C GLY A 252 0.29 -16.49 14.31
N THR A 253 1.06 -15.59 13.72
CA THR A 253 0.67 -14.80 12.56
C THR A 253 1.89 -14.41 11.72
N PHE A 254 1.71 -13.48 10.77
CA PHE A 254 2.72 -13.11 9.76
C PHE A 254 2.90 -11.62 9.69
N THR A 255 4.16 -11.19 9.71
CA THR A 255 4.52 -9.80 9.39
C THR A 255 4.41 -9.60 7.88
N MET A 256 3.77 -8.52 7.49
CA MET A 256 3.58 -8.12 6.10
C MET A 256 4.42 -6.87 5.83
N PRO A 257 5.60 -7.01 5.21
CA PRO A 257 6.34 -5.85 4.74
C PRO A 257 5.65 -5.23 3.53
N LEU A 258 5.55 -3.90 3.52
CA LEU A 258 5.07 -3.09 2.42
C LEU A 258 6.28 -2.35 1.86
N VAL A 259 6.57 -2.57 0.57
CA VAL A 259 7.85 -2.19 0.00
C VAL A 259 7.71 -1.18 -1.13
N MET A 260 8.78 -0.40 -1.33
CA MET A 260 8.94 0.52 -2.46
C MET A 260 10.02 0.02 -3.40
N GLY A 261 9.84 0.30 -4.70
CA GLY A 261 10.86 0.10 -5.73
C GLY A 261 10.93 1.29 -6.67
N LEU A 262 12.15 1.74 -6.99
CA LEU A 262 12.39 2.77 -8.01
C LEU A 262 12.24 2.10 -9.39
N ALA A 263 11.33 2.56 -10.22
CA ALA A 263 11.09 1.98 -11.53
C ALA A 263 12.34 2.13 -12.42
N LYS A 264 12.65 1.08 -13.17
CA LYS A 264 13.74 1.13 -14.14
C LYS A 264 13.38 2.10 -15.27
N GLY A 265 14.25 3.08 -15.52
CA GLY A 265 13.99 4.12 -16.50
C GLY A 265 12.99 5.19 -16.05
N ALA A 266 12.72 5.32 -14.74
CA ALA A 266 11.83 6.33 -14.17
C ALA A 266 12.04 7.71 -14.80
N PRO A 267 10.98 8.36 -15.33
CA PRO A 267 11.08 9.68 -15.97
C PRO A 267 11.61 10.77 -15.03
N HIS A 268 11.23 10.71 -13.75
CA HIS A 268 11.62 11.69 -12.72
C HIS A 268 12.49 11.05 -11.63
N ALA A 269 13.49 10.22 -12.02
CA ALA A 269 14.29 9.41 -11.09
C ALA A 269 14.92 10.22 -9.95
N ASP A 270 15.45 11.42 -10.22
CA ASP A 270 16.13 12.23 -9.20
C ASP A 270 15.13 12.85 -8.20
N GLU A 271 13.93 13.22 -8.63
CA GLU A 271 12.87 13.66 -7.72
C GLU A 271 12.36 12.49 -6.87
N THR A 272 12.24 11.32 -7.49
CA THR A 272 11.81 10.10 -6.80
C THR A 272 12.83 9.65 -5.74
N LYS A 273 14.11 9.80 -5.98
CA LYS A 273 15.15 9.54 -4.96
C LYS A 273 14.99 10.49 -3.75
N ARG A 274 14.71 11.80 -3.99
CA ARG A 274 14.41 12.75 -2.90
C ARG A 274 13.14 12.38 -2.15
N TYR A 275 12.10 11.93 -2.86
CA TYR A 275 10.88 11.41 -2.28
C TYR A 275 11.15 10.18 -1.40
N PHE A 276 11.95 9.23 -1.86
CA PHE A 276 12.33 8.04 -1.09
C PHE A 276 13.12 8.38 0.17
N ASP A 277 14.08 9.31 0.07
CA ASP A 277 14.82 9.82 1.24
C ASP A 277 13.87 10.40 2.29
N TRP A 278 12.84 11.13 1.83
CA TRP A 278 11.85 11.73 2.72
C TRP A 278 10.91 10.68 3.33
N LEU A 279 10.52 9.63 2.61
CA LEU A 279 9.63 8.58 3.11
C LEU A 279 10.19 7.87 4.36
N LEU A 280 11.52 7.80 4.52
CA LEU A 280 12.17 7.24 5.72
C LEU A 280 12.43 8.28 6.82
N SER A 281 12.06 9.53 6.60
CA SER A 281 12.21 10.57 7.63
C SER A 281 11.19 10.40 8.76
N PRO A 282 11.50 10.89 9.99
CA PRO A 282 10.56 10.80 11.10
C PRO A 282 9.16 11.38 10.82
N PRO A 283 9.01 12.55 10.14
CA PRO A 283 7.68 13.07 9.81
C PRO A 283 6.86 12.15 8.90
N ALA A 284 7.47 11.57 7.88
CA ALA A 284 6.78 10.64 6.96
C ALA A 284 6.40 9.34 7.67
N GLN A 285 7.31 8.78 8.47
CA GLN A 285 7.06 7.55 9.23
C GLN A 285 5.97 7.75 10.29
N ALA A 286 5.93 8.91 10.95
CA ALA A 286 4.84 9.26 11.87
C ALA A 286 3.49 9.42 11.13
N GLU A 287 3.51 9.91 9.89
CA GLU A 287 2.30 10.03 9.07
C GLU A 287 1.71 8.66 8.68
N PHE A 288 2.55 7.68 8.31
CA PHE A 288 2.12 6.29 8.12
C PHE A 288 1.53 5.69 9.40
N ALA A 289 2.14 5.97 10.57
CA ALA A 289 1.65 5.46 11.85
C ALA A 289 0.22 5.90 12.19
N LYS A 290 -0.28 7.02 11.65
CA LYS A 290 -1.68 7.46 11.85
C LYS A 290 -2.70 6.48 11.30
N SER A 291 -2.33 5.62 10.35
CA SER A 291 -3.15 4.51 9.86
C SER A 291 -2.85 3.18 10.54
N PHE A 292 -2.07 3.21 11.62
CA PHE A 292 -1.64 2.03 12.39
C PHE A 292 -0.80 1.01 11.61
N PHE A 293 -0.21 1.42 10.48
CA PHE A 293 0.92 0.67 9.94
C PHE A 293 2.18 1.04 10.71
N ARG A 294 2.98 0.03 11.07
CA ARG A 294 4.16 0.25 11.90
C ARG A 294 5.28 0.85 11.08
N PRO A 295 5.86 1.99 11.51
CA PRO A 295 7.07 2.53 10.93
C PRO A 295 8.19 1.48 10.87
N VAL A 296 8.93 1.46 9.77
CA VAL A 296 10.10 0.57 9.63
C VAL A 296 11.34 1.14 10.31
N VAL A 297 11.39 2.46 10.49
CA VAL A 297 12.48 3.14 11.19
C VAL A 297 12.19 3.19 12.68
N ALA A 298 13.02 2.50 13.46
CA ALA A 298 12.86 2.44 14.91
C ALA A 298 12.83 3.85 15.56
N GLY A 299 11.97 3.99 16.59
CA GLY A 299 11.83 5.25 17.33
C GLY A 299 10.97 6.32 16.65
N THR A 300 10.33 6.03 15.51
CA THR A 300 9.46 6.99 14.81
C THR A 300 7.97 6.76 15.05
N LEU A 301 7.58 5.70 15.76
CA LEU A 301 6.20 5.47 16.17
C LEU A 301 5.83 6.41 17.32
N PRO A 302 4.87 7.33 17.14
CA PRO A 302 4.43 8.23 18.21
C PRO A 302 3.90 7.46 19.43
N ALA A 303 4.25 7.88 20.63
CA ALA A 303 3.90 7.19 21.89
C ALA A 303 2.38 7.07 22.09
N GLU A 304 1.60 8.09 21.71
CA GLU A 304 0.15 8.08 21.79
C GLU A 304 -0.51 7.07 20.83
N LEU A 305 0.17 6.74 19.72
CA LEU A 305 -0.28 5.67 18.81
C LEU A 305 0.21 4.32 19.30
N ALA A 306 1.44 4.23 19.80
CA ALA A 306 1.98 2.99 20.37
C ALA A 306 1.08 2.42 21.49
N ALA A 307 0.53 3.28 22.35
CA ALA A 307 -0.38 2.91 23.42
C ALA A 307 -1.73 2.32 22.95
N LYS A 308 -2.06 2.45 21.66
CA LYS A 308 -3.31 1.93 21.07
C LYS A 308 -3.17 0.53 20.47
N PHE A 309 -1.94 0.09 20.23
CA PHE A 309 -1.68 -1.27 19.78
C PHE A 309 -1.85 -2.29 20.90
N LEU A 310 -2.06 -3.55 20.55
CA LEU A 310 -1.93 -4.65 21.49
C LEU A 310 -0.49 -4.69 22.06
N PRO A 311 -0.28 -5.28 23.24
CA PRO A 311 1.05 -5.45 23.81
C PRO A 311 2.03 -6.15 22.83
N ASP A 312 3.29 -5.77 22.86
CA ASP A 312 4.33 -6.37 22.00
C ASP A 312 4.41 -7.89 22.14
N ALA A 313 4.08 -8.43 23.34
CA ALA A 313 4.03 -9.86 23.60
C ALA A 313 3.04 -10.60 22.68
N ASP A 314 1.94 -9.98 22.29
CA ASP A 314 0.96 -10.58 21.37
C ASP A 314 1.55 -10.72 19.95
N TYR A 315 2.46 -9.81 19.58
CA TYR A 315 3.16 -9.86 18.30
C TYR A 315 4.41 -10.76 18.31
N GLY A 316 4.84 -11.24 19.47
CA GLY A 316 6.02 -12.11 19.60
C GLY A 316 5.93 -13.41 18.79
N LYS A 317 4.72 -13.78 18.35
CA LYS A 317 4.48 -14.94 17.47
C LYS A 317 4.33 -14.55 15.99
N ALA A 318 4.47 -13.28 15.63
CA ALA A 318 4.44 -12.85 14.23
C ALA A 318 5.76 -13.29 13.54
N ARG A 319 5.62 -14.06 12.48
CA ARG A 319 6.76 -14.60 11.71
C ARG A 319 7.01 -13.72 10.50
N ALA A 320 8.28 -13.44 10.22
CA ALA A 320 8.70 -12.95 8.92
C ALA A 320 8.64 -14.10 7.91
N LEU A 321 8.02 -13.87 6.76
CA LEU A 321 7.98 -14.82 5.65
C LEU A 321 9.17 -14.60 4.72
N ASP A 322 9.72 -15.68 4.18
CA ASP A 322 10.75 -15.61 3.14
C ASP A 322 10.13 -15.14 1.83
N LEU A 323 10.39 -13.88 1.47
CA LEU A 323 9.80 -13.26 0.28
C LEU A 323 10.19 -13.95 -1.02
N SER A 324 11.38 -14.58 -1.08
CA SER A 324 11.83 -15.30 -2.27
C SER A 324 11.05 -16.59 -2.48
N LYS A 325 10.83 -17.37 -1.42
CA LYS A 325 9.99 -18.57 -1.45
C LYS A 325 8.53 -18.23 -1.71
N MET A 326 8.04 -17.18 -1.07
CA MET A 326 6.70 -16.68 -1.25
C MET A 326 6.45 -16.23 -2.70
N ALA A 327 7.41 -15.54 -3.30
CA ALA A 327 7.36 -15.13 -4.70
C ALA A 327 7.40 -16.31 -5.66
N ALA A 328 8.28 -17.28 -5.40
CA ALA A 328 8.38 -18.51 -6.22
C ALA A 328 7.11 -19.38 -6.17
N ALA A 329 6.41 -19.37 -5.05
CA ALA A 329 5.15 -20.11 -4.86
C ALA A 329 3.91 -19.42 -5.47
N ALA A 330 3.99 -18.12 -5.82
CA ALA A 330 2.83 -17.28 -6.02
C ALA A 330 1.84 -17.82 -7.05
N ASP A 331 2.28 -18.12 -8.27
CA ASP A 331 1.39 -18.56 -9.34
C ASP A 331 0.78 -19.92 -9.06
N ALA A 332 1.61 -20.86 -8.56
CA ALA A 332 1.15 -22.21 -8.23
C ALA A 332 0.14 -22.20 -7.07
N LEU A 333 0.41 -21.44 -6.00
CA LEU A 333 -0.52 -21.35 -4.86
C LEU A 333 -1.82 -20.64 -5.23
N LYS A 334 -1.75 -19.55 -6.01
CA LYS A 334 -2.95 -18.84 -6.48
C LYS A 334 -3.81 -19.75 -7.34
N LYS A 335 -3.20 -20.52 -8.25
CA LYS A 335 -3.91 -21.50 -9.08
C LYS A 335 -4.55 -22.60 -8.21
N ALA A 336 -3.81 -23.19 -7.28
CA ALA A 336 -4.32 -24.22 -6.39
C ALA A 336 -5.48 -23.73 -5.52
N TRP A 337 -5.39 -22.48 -5.02
CA TRP A 337 -6.49 -21.86 -4.28
C TRP A 337 -7.74 -21.65 -5.14
N LEU A 338 -7.59 -21.20 -6.40
CA LEU A 338 -8.71 -21.08 -7.33
C LEU A 338 -9.38 -22.44 -7.58
N ASP A 339 -8.58 -23.47 -7.84
CA ASP A 339 -9.08 -24.81 -8.18
C ASP A 339 -9.77 -25.47 -6.98
N GLU A 340 -9.23 -25.30 -5.76
CA GLU A 340 -9.67 -26.08 -4.58
C GLU A 340 -10.60 -25.32 -3.64
N ILE A 341 -10.60 -23.99 -3.66
CA ILE A 341 -11.44 -23.16 -2.79
C ILE A 341 -12.53 -22.45 -3.58
N ARG A 342 -12.18 -21.71 -4.65
CA ARG A 342 -13.15 -20.97 -5.47
C ARG A 342 -13.92 -21.88 -6.43
N GLY A 343 -13.30 -22.95 -6.94
CA GLY A 343 -13.90 -23.90 -7.87
C GLY A 343 -14.96 -24.81 -7.25
N THR A 344 -15.15 -24.80 -5.93
CA THR A 344 -16.15 -25.62 -5.23
C THR A 344 -17.60 -25.12 -5.34
N GLY A 345 -17.86 -24.08 -6.18
CA GLY A 345 -19.22 -23.80 -6.67
C GLY A 345 -20.11 -23.00 -5.72
N ARG A 346 -19.64 -21.87 -5.22
CA ARG A 346 -20.50 -20.83 -4.62
C ARG A 346 -20.56 -19.58 -5.46
#